data_7423d1858d6720c0a07b688038fbd241
#
_entry.id   7423d1858d6720c0a07b688038fbd241
#
_cell.length_a   1.000
_cell.length_b   1.000
_cell.length_c   1.000
_cell.angle_alpha   90.00
_cell.angle_beta   90.00
_cell.angle_gamma   90.00
#
_symmetry.space_group_name_H-M   'P 1'
#
loop_
_entity.id
_entity.type
_entity.pdbx_description
1 polymer ?
#
loop_
_entity_poly.entity_id
_entity_poly.type
_entity_poly.pdbx_seq_one_letter_code
_entity_poly.pdbx_strand_id
1 'polypeptide(L)'
;MEEPKKEEVPFLPTLHTFAMNNIFTGSVGAFRFRAVPKVVMATPKEVDYEASTIHVTYWHGPFCYEKSTMEGEETFPLTESGREKMLAWLRERI
;
A
#
# COMPACT_ATOMS: atom_id res chain seq x y z
N MET A 1 -12.88 26.55 5.00
CA MET A 1 -12.57 26.14 4.90
C MET A 1 -12.22 25.16 4.65
N GLU A 2 -11.79 24.60 4.56
CA GLU A 2 -11.53 23.83 4.49
C GLU A 2 -10.74 23.20 4.43
N GLU A 3 -10.67 22.54 3.91
CA GLU A 3 -10.13 21.72 4.20
C GLU A 3 -9.08 21.15 4.07
N PRO A 4 -8.86 20.72 4.40
CA PRO A 4 -7.47 20.65 4.57
C PRO A 4 -6.84 19.39 4.11
N LYS A 5 -5.56 19.45 3.84
CA LYS A 5 -4.83 18.36 3.31
C LYS A 5 -4.77 17.17 4.24
N LYS A 6 -4.86 17.38 5.51
CA LYS A 6 -4.85 16.25 6.45
C LYS A 6 -6.04 15.33 6.23
N GLU A 7 -7.04 15.82 5.49
CA GLU A 7 -8.16 15.00 5.14
C GLU A 7 -7.88 14.09 3.97
N GLU A 8 -6.79 14.36 3.26
CA GLU A 8 -6.43 13.58 2.10
C GLU A 8 -5.50 12.46 2.51
N VAL A 9 -6.10 11.38 2.97
CA VAL A 9 -5.37 10.21 3.43
C VAL A 9 -5.56 9.11 2.38
N PRO A 10 -4.49 8.45 1.95
CA PRO A 10 -4.67 7.38 0.98
C PRO A 10 -5.53 6.28 1.58
N PHE A 11 -6.43 5.77 0.79
CA PHE A 11 -7.25 4.65 1.21
C PHE A 11 -6.42 3.37 1.12
N LEU A 12 -6.46 2.57 2.18
CA LEU A 12 -5.85 1.26 2.16
C LEU A 12 -6.88 0.21 2.53
N PRO A 13 -6.92 -0.90 1.82
CA PRO A 13 -7.83 -1.98 2.20
C PRO A 13 -7.36 -2.65 3.49
N THR A 14 -8.21 -3.51 4.02
CA THR A 14 -7.88 -4.22 5.26
C THR A 14 -6.81 -5.27 5.00
N LEU A 15 -6.25 -5.79 6.09
CA LEU A 15 -5.28 -6.87 6.00
C LEU A 15 -5.86 -8.09 5.30
N HIS A 16 -7.15 -8.34 5.50
CA HIS A 16 -7.79 -9.49 4.87
C HIS A 16 -7.71 -9.41 3.35
N THR A 17 -7.90 -8.22 2.79
CA THR A 17 -7.82 -8.03 1.35
C THR A 17 -6.43 -8.39 0.84
N PHE A 18 -5.38 -7.92 1.52
CA PHE A 18 -4.02 -8.25 1.13
C PHE A 18 -3.72 -9.73 1.36
N ALA A 19 -4.26 -10.30 2.42
CA ALA A 19 -4.04 -11.71 2.72
C ALA A 19 -4.64 -12.61 1.65
N MET A 20 -5.61 -12.12 0.90
CA MET A 20 -6.17 -12.84 -0.23
C MET A 20 -5.38 -12.62 -1.51
N ASN A 21 -4.19 -12.05 -1.37
CA ASN A 21 -3.24 -11.86 -2.47
C ASN A 21 -3.73 -10.86 -3.52
N ASN A 22 -4.50 -9.87 -3.10
CA ASN A 22 -5.01 -8.85 -4.01
C ASN A 22 -4.05 -7.66 -4.07
N ILE A 23 -3.74 -7.26 -5.29
CA ILE A 23 -2.94 -6.06 -5.52
C ILE A 23 -3.86 -4.85 -5.44
N PHE A 24 -3.39 -3.81 -4.77
CA PHE A 24 -4.18 -2.59 -4.64
C PHE A 24 -3.42 -1.41 -5.27
N THR A 25 -4.12 -0.63 -6.07
CA THR A 25 -3.58 0.61 -6.64
C THR A 25 -4.48 1.75 -6.18
N GLY A 26 -3.87 2.76 -5.58
CA GLY A 26 -4.62 3.91 -5.08
C GLY A 26 -4.03 5.22 -5.57
N SER A 27 -4.73 6.30 -5.27
CA SER A 27 -4.26 7.61 -5.65
C SER A 27 -4.83 8.68 -4.74
N VAL A 28 -4.07 9.78 -4.60
CA VAL A 28 -4.52 11.00 -3.94
C VAL A 28 -4.03 12.13 -4.83
N GLY A 29 -4.96 12.74 -5.58
CA GLY A 29 -4.55 13.72 -6.58
C GLY A 29 -3.63 13.08 -7.60
N ALA A 30 -2.47 13.69 -7.82
CA ALA A 30 -1.47 13.16 -8.76
C ALA A 30 -0.57 12.11 -8.13
N PHE A 31 -0.62 11.95 -6.81
CA PHE A 31 0.14 10.92 -6.12
C PHE A 31 -0.53 9.58 -6.33
N ARG A 32 0.23 8.59 -6.77
CA ARG A 32 -0.28 7.25 -7.04
C ARG A 32 0.63 6.22 -6.41
N PHE A 33 0.03 5.10 -5.99
CA PHE A 33 0.83 4.03 -5.39
C PHE A 33 0.23 2.68 -5.72
N ARG A 34 1.07 1.67 -5.63
CA ARG A 34 0.67 0.29 -5.88
C ARG A 34 1.23 -0.58 -4.76
N ALA A 35 0.33 -1.32 -4.11
CA ALA A 35 0.68 -2.19 -2.99
C ALA A 35 0.49 -3.63 -3.43
N VAL A 36 1.57 -4.40 -3.42
CA VAL A 36 1.57 -5.79 -3.89
C VAL A 36 1.89 -6.69 -2.69
N PRO A 37 0.94 -7.51 -2.26
CA PRO A 37 1.20 -8.43 -1.15
C PRO A 37 2.02 -9.62 -1.61
N LYS A 38 2.86 -10.10 -0.71
CA LYS A 38 3.56 -11.36 -0.89
C LYS A 38 3.14 -12.24 0.27
N VAL A 39 2.17 -13.10 0.01
CA VAL A 39 1.52 -13.90 1.04
C VAL A 39 2.26 -15.22 1.23
N VAL A 40 2.61 -15.50 2.48
CA VAL A 40 3.23 -16.77 2.85
C VAL A 40 2.21 -17.55 3.66
N MET A 41 1.99 -18.79 3.28
CA MET A 41 1.00 -19.64 3.95
C MET A 41 1.67 -20.48 5.02
N ALA A 42 1.17 -20.39 6.25
CA ALA A 42 1.64 -21.24 7.33
C ALA A 42 1.13 -22.67 7.15
N THR A 43 -0.12 -22.78 6.70
CA THR A 43 -0.73 -24.06 6.35
C THR A 43 -1.52 -23.84 5.06
N PRO A 44 -2.04 -24.91 4.42
CA PRO A 44 -2.85 -24.71 3.22
C PRO A 44 -4.08 -23.82 3.43
N LYS A 45 -4.48 -23.59 4.69
CA LYS A 45 -5.67 -22.81 4.99
C LYS A 45 -5.40 -21.53 5.76
N GLU A 46 -4.17 -21.32 6.23
CA GLU A 46 -3.87 -20.19 7.10
C GLU A 46 -2.68 -19.40 6.60
N VAL A 47 -2.83 -18.08 6.63
CA VAL A 47 -1.78 -17.15 6.22
C VAL A 47 -0.84 -16.90 7.39
N ASP A 48 0.46 -16.93 7.12
CA ASP A 48 1.46 -16.53 8.09
C ASP A 48 1.67 -15.03 7.94
N TYR A 49 0.95 -14.27 8.73
CA TYR A 49 0.99 -12.81 8.61
C TYR A 49 2.36 -12.23 8.94
N GLU A 50 3.10 -12.88 9.83
CA GLU A 50 4.41 -12.37 10.21
C GLU A 50 5.46 -12.61 9.12
N ALA A 51 5.28 -13.65 8.34
CA ALA A 51 6.19 -13.94 7.24
C ALA A 51 5.78 -13.25 5.94
N SER A 52 4.55 -12.76 5.89
CA SER A 52 4.01 -12.11 4.69
C SER A 52 4.37 -10.63 4.68
N THR A 53 4.50 -10.07 3.47
CA THR A 53 4.88 -8.67 3.33
C THR A 53 4.01 -8.00 2.28
N ILE A 54 4.08 -6.66 2.25
CA ILE A 54 3.43 -5.85 1.23
C ILE A 54 4.52 -4.93 0.65
N HIS A 55 4.71 -5.01 -0.65
CA HIS A 55 5.67 -4.15 -1.34
C HIS A 55 4.94 -2.99 -1.99
N VAL A 56 5.33 -1.76 -1.64
CA VAL A 56 4.65 -0.55 -2.11
C VAL A 56 5.59 0.27 -2.96
N THR A 57 5.10 0.68 -4.12
CA THR A 57 5.81 1.64 -4.97
C THR A 57 4.91 2.85 -5.19
N TYR A 58 5.50 4.01 -5.45
CA TYR A 58 4.70 5.21 -5.69
C TYR A 58 5.30 6.05 -6.80
N TRP A 59 4.45 6.88 -7.37
CA TRP A 59 4.86 7.81 -8.42
C TRP A 59 3.85 8.95 -8.46
N HIS A 60 4.20 10.02 -9.19
CA HIS A 60 3.30 11.14 -9.41
C HIS A 60 3.04 11.28 -10.90
N GLY A 61 1.84 11.74 -11.24
CA GLY A 61 1.52 12.04 -12.62
C GLY A 61 0.27 11.32 -13.09
N PRO A 62 -0.13 11.59 -14.35
CA PRO A 62 -1.38 11.05 -14.88
C PRO A 62 -1.27 9.64 -15.42
N PHE A 63 -0.07 9.08 -15.52
CA PHE A 63 0.10 7.79 -16.16
C PHE A 63 -0.03 6.64 -15.17
N CYS A 64 -0.36 5.47 -15.69
CA CYS A 64 -0.48 4.27 -14.89
C CYS A 64 0.90 3.74 -14.53
N TYR A 65 0.90 2.68 -13.71
CA TYR A 65 2.13 2.07 -13.21
C TYR A 65 3.12 1.75 -14.33
N GLU A 66 2.62 1.16 -15.40
CA GLU A 66 3.50 0.69 -16.47
C GLU A 66 4.12 1.81 -17.28
N LYS A 67 3.52 2.99 -17.24
CA LYS A 67 3.99 4.12 -18.02
C LYS A 67 4.74 5.15 -17.20
N SER A 68 4.97 4.85 -15.93
CA SER A 68 5.56 5.80 -15.00
C SER A 68 6.86 5.26 -14.44
N THR A 69 7.75 6.17 -14.04
CA THR A 69 8.95 5.80 -13.33
C THR A 69 8.65 5.85 -11.83
N MET A 70 8.94 4.77 -11.14
CA MET A 70 8.70 4.73 -9.71
C MET A 70 9.65 5.67 -8.99
N GLU A 71 9.09 6.48 -8.09
CA GLU A 71 9.86 7.45 -7.35
C GLU A 71 10.39 6.89 -6.04
N GLY A 72 9.77 5.85 -5.53
CA GLY A 72 10.24 5.21 -4.31
C GLY A 72 9.50 3.92 -4.06
N GLU A 73 10.04 3.13 -3.15
CA GLU A 73 9.45 1.86 -2.81
C GLU A 73 9.83 1.49 -1.39
N GLU A 74 9.02 0.64 -0.78
CA GLU A 74 9.26 0.16 0.57
C GLU A 74 8.48 -1.12 0.79
N THR A 75 8.94 -1.95 1.71
CA THR A 75 8.28 -3.20 2.04
C THR A 75 7.86 -3.17 3.50
N PHE A 76 6.63 -3.59 3.78
CA PHE A 76 6.07 -3.59 5.12
C PHE A 76 5.55 -4.98 5.46
N PRO A 77 5.56 -5.36 6.75
CA PRO A 77 4.98 -6.64 7.13
C PRO A 77 3.45 -6.61 6.98
N LEU A 78 2.88 -7.77 6.74
CA LEU A 78 1.42 -7.89 6.58
C LEU A 78 0.80 -8.04 7.97
N THR A 79 0.89 -6.97 8.75
CA THR A 79 0.35 -6.91 10.11
C THR A 79 -0.32 -5.55 10.28
N GLU A 80 -1.10 -5.40 11.36
CA GLU A 80 -1.72 -4.10 11.64
C GLU A 80 -0.66 -3.02 11.80
N SER A 81 0.42 -3.35 12.52
CA SER A 81 1.52 -2.40 12.69
C SER A 81 2.15 -2.04 11.34
N GLY A 82 2.34 -3.04 10.48
CA GLY A 82 2.90 -2.80 9.16
C GLY A 82 1.99 -1.95 8.30
N ARG A 83 0.68 -2.21 8.38
CA ARG A 83 -0.29 -1.43 7.63
C ARG A 83 -0.29 0.03 8.08
N GLU A 84 -0.19 0.25 9.38
CA GLU A 84 -0.14 1.60 9.91
C GLU A 84 1.14 2.32 9.47
N LYS A 85 2.26 1.61 9.46
CA LYS A 85 3.52 2.19 9.00
C LYS A 85 3.46 2.50 7.51
N MET A 86 2.83 1.64 6.74
CA MET A 86 2.67 1.87 5.32
C MET A 86 1.83 3.11 5.07
N LEU A 87 0.75 3.27 5.82
CA LEU A 87 -0.11 4.44 5.69
C LEU A 87 0.66 5.72 6.03
N ALA A 88 1.43 5.71 7.11
CA ALA A 88 2.21 6.85 7.51
C ALA A 88 3.27 7.19 6.46
N TRP A 89 3.91 6.16 5.92
CA TRP A 89 4.93 6.33 4.90
C TRP A 89 4.35 7.00 3.65
N LEU A 90 3.16 6.55 3.24
CA LEU A 90 2.49 7.12 2.08
C LEU A 90 2.09 8.58 2.34
N ARG A 91 1.58 8.86 3.54
CA ARG A 91 1.15 10.22 3.88
C ARG A 91 2.30 11.20 3.84
N GLU A 92 3.49 10.76 4.17
CA GLU A 92 4.65 11.63 4.14
C GLU A 92 5.09 11.99 2.73
N ARG A 93 4.62 11.23 1.73
CA ARG A 93 5.06 11.41 0.35
C ARG A 93 4.02 12.05 -0.54
N ILE A 94 2.82 12.21 -0.04
CA ILE A 94 1.75 12.86 -0.81
C ILE A 94 2.06 14.33 -1.08
#